data_1b84799e1475f2f3b4fc6fd8814c584d
#
_entry.id   1b84799e1475f2f3b4fc6fd8814c584d
#
_cell.length_a   1.000
_cell.length_b   1.000
_cell.length_c   1.000
_cell.angle_alpha   90.00
_cell.angle_beta   90.00
_cell.angle_gamma   90.00
#
_symmetry.space_group_name_H-M   'P 1'
#
loop_
_entity.id
_entity.type
_entity.pdbx_description
1 polymer ?
#
loop_
_entity_poly.entity_id
_entity_poly.type
_entity_poly.pdbx_seq_one_letter_code
_entity_poly.pdbx_strand_id
1 'polypeptide(L)'
;MAVLGKGQAHGACSLLHAAALGYGASMALDLSITVRLLDKPSKRTVEDDDRVLDALLQSWIRAGHPLPDGHELEDLHWGVKSAIPKKQGLKSSAATCIAALRALGDATDVHPSNHELVAMAAEAQMASGVSLTGSIDDAWACLEPGWKLVDVQAPIAEGVLMDQAGLNPEDWVVLLVPVSYTHLRAHET
;
A
#
# COMPACT_ATOMS: atom_id res chain seq x y z
N MET A 1 19.68 -15.38 -7.89
CA MET A 1 18.60 -14.52 -7.41
C MET A 1 18.44 -13.42 -8.41
N ALA A 2 17.48 -13.58 -9.30
CA ALA A 2 17.10 -12.54 -10.26
C ALA A 2 15.98 -11.67 -9.66
N VAL A 3 15.91 -10.43 -10.09
CA VAL A 3 14.77 -9.54 -9.83
C VAL A 3 13.84 -9.72 -11.01
N LEU A 4 12.65 -10.25 -10.78
CA LEU A 4 11.62 -10.47 -11.79
C LEU A 4 10.87 -9.15 -12.09
N GLY A 5 10.63 -8.36 -11.06
CA GLY A 5 10.01 -7.05 -11.19
C GLY A 5 10.28 -6.15 -9.97
N LYS A 6 10.07 -4.85 -10.17
CA LYS A 6 10.31 -3.80 -9.17
C LYS A 6 9.18 -2.78 -9.16
N GLY A 7 8.68 -2.46 -7.98
CA GLY A 7 7.69 -1.39 -7.79
C GLY A 7 8.08 -0.44 -6.68
N GLN A 8 7.54 0.76 -6.76
CA GLN A 8 7.76 1.82 -5.79
C GLN A 8 6.44 2.47 -5.38
N ALA A 9 6.38 2.92 -4.14
CA ALA A 9 5.28 3.71 -3.59
C ALA A 9 5.80 4.67 -2.53
N HIS A 10 4.93 5.50 -2.01
CA HIS A 10 5.24 6.48 -0.98
C HIS A 10 4.49 6.16 0.30
N GLY A 11 5.04 6.57 1.44
CA GLY A 11 4.30 6.65 2.69
C GLY A 11 3.25 7.73 2.64
N ALA A 12 2.34 7.70 3.59
CA ALA A 12 1.29 8.71 3.69
C ALA A 12 0.96 9.03 5.15
N CYS A 13 0.27 10.13 5.38
CA CYS A 13 -0.33 10.45 6.68
C CYS A 13 -1.82 10.76 6.50
N SER A 14 -2.64 10.30 7.47
CA SER A 14 -4.06 10.62 7.49
C SER A 14 -4.28 12.08 7.87
N LEU A 15 -5.16 12.74 7.13
CA LEU A 15 -5.75 14.04 7.46
C LEU A 15 -7.14 13.85 8.09
N LEU A 16 -7.86 12.82 7.66
CA LEU A 16 -9.17 12.41 8.17
C LEU A 16 -9.24 10.88 8.17
N HIS A 17 -9.75 10.30 9.26
CA HIS A 17 -9.86 8.85 9.40
C HIS A 17 -11.23 8.34 8.97
N ALA A 18 -11.28 7.38 8.03
CA ALA A 18 -12.51 6.89 7.42
C ALA A 18 -13.44 6.10 8.37
N ALA A 19 -12.92 5.53 9.46
CA ALA A 19 -13.68 4.59 10.30
C ALA A 19 -14.95 5.17 10.95
N ALA A 20 -15.03 6.49 11.15
CA ALA A 20 -16.17 7.10 11.85
C ALA A 20 -17.35 7.41 10.91
N LEU A 21 -17.08 7.96 9.73
CA LEU A 21 -18.09 8.50 8.82
C LEU A 21 -18.03 7.93 7.41
N GLY A 22 -17.10 7.03 7.13
CA GLY A 22 -16.89 6.50 5.78
C GLY A 22 -16.12 7.44 4.86
N TYR A 23 -15.69 8.61 5.35
CA TYR A 23 -14.87 9.55 4.59
C TYR A 23 -13.46 9.55 5.15
N GLY A 24 -12.47 9.26 4.29
CA GLY A 24 -11.06 9.28 4.63
C GLY A 24 -10.29 10.28 3.79
N ALA A 25 -9.27 10.89 4.36
CA ALA A 25 -8.33 11.70 3.60
C ALA A 25 -6.92 11.42 4.05
N SER A 26 -6.05 11.16 3.10
CA SER A 26 -4.63 10.93 3.34
C SER A 26 -3.77 11.70 2.35
N MET A 27 -2.59 12.10 2.80
CA MET A 27 -1.62 12.88 2.03
C MET A 27 -0.35 12.07 1.84
N ALA A 28 0.17 12.05 0.63
CA ALA A 28 1.44 11.44 0.28
C ALA A 28 2.62 12.13 0.99
N LEU A 29 3.61 11.35 1.38
CA LEU A 29 4.85 11.83 1.99
C LEU A 29 6.05 11.46 1.11
N ASP A 30 7.10 12.25 1.16
CA ASP A 30 8.38 11.93 0.50
C ASP A 30 9.18 10.89 1.30
N LEU A 31 8.54 9.77 1.59
CA LEU A 31 9.12 8.59 2.23
C LEU A 31 8.88 7.39 1.33
N SER A 32 9.88 6.98 0.59
CA SER A 32 9.72 5.92 -0.42
C SER A 32 9.88 4.52 0.14
N ILE A 33 9.15 3.59 -0.47
CA ILE A 33 9.34 2.15 -0.35
C ILE A 33 9.57 1.55 -1.73
N THR A 34 10.47 0.59 -1.81
CA THR A 34 10.71 -0.22 -3.01
C THR A 34 10.48 -1.68 -2.66
N VAL A 35 9.62 -2.34 -3.43
CA VAL A 35 9.41 -3.79 -3.38
C VAL A 35 9.97 -4.43 -4.65
N ARG A 36 10.57 -5.59 -4.51
CA ARG A 36 11.08 -6.40 -5.61
C ARG A 36 10.45 -7.78 -5.53
N LEU A 37 9.99 -8.29 -6.65
CA LEU A 37 9.64 -9.68 -6.84
C LEU A 37 10.90 -10.44 -7.27
N LEU A 38 11.17 -11.58 -6.64
CA LEU A 38 12.43 -12.33 -6.77
C LEU A 38 12.13 -13.79 -7.12
N ASP A 39 13.03 -14.43 -7.89
CA ASP A 39 13.01 -15.87 -8.22
C ASP A 39 13.54 -16.77 -7.08
N LYS A 40 14.12 -16.22 -6.04
CA LYS A 40 14.72 -16.95 -4.89
C LYS A 40 14.62 -16.12 -3.63
N PRO A 41 14.61 -16.76 -2.45
CA PRO A 41 14.53 -16.06 -1.17
C PRO A 41 15.61 -15.00 -1.02
N SER A 42 15.20 -13.85 -0.50
CA SER A 42 16.11 -12.78 -0.11
C SER A 42 16.96 -13.20 1.09
N LYS A 43 18.22 -12.73 1.13
CA LYS A 43 19.08 -12.90 2.32
C LYS A 43 18.56 -12.09 3.52
N ARG A 44 17.73 -11.07 3.28
CA ARG A 44 17.10 -10.28 4.33
C ARG A 44 15.66 -10.76 4.49
N THR A 45 15.29 -11.10 5.71
CA THR A 45 13.90 -11.43 6.04
C THR A 45 13.02 -10.22 5.74
N VAL A 46 11.94 -10.45 5.02
CA VAL A 46 10.87 -9.47 4.85
C VAL A 46 9.97 -9.61 6.07
N GLU A 47 9.79 -8.52 6.81
CA GLU A 47 8.84 -8.50 7.90
C GLU A 47 7.44 -8.27 7.31
N ASP A 48 6.67 -9.32 7.27
CA ASP A 48 5.28 -9.37 6.81
C ASP A 48 4.47 -10.19 7.84
N ASP A 49 4.44 -9.68 9.08
CA ASP A 49 3.85 -10.36 10.24
C ASP A 49 2.38 -10.73 9.98
N ASP A 50 1.67 -9.88 9.22
CA ASP A 50 0.25 -10.03 8.92
C ASP A 50 0.00 -10.75 7.58
N ARG A 51 1.06 -11.23 6.91
CA ARG A 51 0.99 -11.94 5.62
C ARG A 51 0.23 -11.15 4.52
N VAL A 52 0.38 -9.85 4.52
CA VAL A 52 -0.31 -8.98 3.54
C VAL A 52 0.19 -9.21 2.11
N LEU A 53 1.46 -9.58 1.94
CA LEU A 53 2.04 -9.89 0.63
C LEU A 53 1.47 -11.18 0.04
N ASP A 54 1.19 -12.20 0.87
CA ASP A 54 0.51 -13.42 0.43
C ASP A 54 -0.94 -13.11 0.00
N ALA A 55 -1.67 -12.33 0.82
CA ALA A 55 -3.03 -11.90 0.50
C ALA A 55 -3.07 -11.08 -0.80
N LEU A 56 -2.05 -10.26 -1.04
CA LEU A 56 -1.91 -9.44 -2.24
C LEU A 56 -1.71 -10.30 -3.50
N LEU A 57 -0.86 -11.34 -3.43
CA LEU A 57 -0.69 -12.28 -4.52
C LEU A 57 -2.01 -12.98 -4.89
N GLN A 58 -2.80 -13.36 -3.87
CA GLN A 58 -4.12 -13.94 -4.10
C GLN A 58 -5.09 -12.92 -4.73
N SER A 59 -5.04 -11.65 -4.33
CA SER A 59 -5.86 -10.59 -4.94
C SER A 59 -5.48 -10.36 -6.41
N TRP A 60 -4.20 -10.35 -6.74
CA TRP A 60 -3.68 -10.27 -8.11
C TRP A 60 -4.22 -11.38 -9.01
N ILE A 61 -4.17 -12.64 -8.53
CA ILE A 61 -4.67 -13.80 -9.27
C ILE A 61 -6.20 -13.75 -9.42
N ARG A 62 -6.93 -13.38 -8.38
CA ARG A 62 -8.40 -13.23 -8.45
C ARG A 62 -8.83 -12.14 -9.42
N ALA A 63 -8.03 -11.10 -9.60
CA ALA A 63 -8.25 -10.09 -10.63
C ALA A 63 -8.00 -10.59 -12.06
N GLY A 64 -7.55 -11.85 -12.22
CA GLY A 64 -7.31 -12.48 -13.51
C GLY A 64 -5.94 -12.15 -14.12
N HIS A 65 -5.02 -11.59 -13.34
CA HIS A 65 -3.69 -11.27 -13.82
C HIS A 65 -2.76 -12.49 -13.78
N PRO A 66 -1.84 -12.62 -14.75
CA PRO A 66 -0.91 -13.74 -14.82
C PRO A 66 0.17 -13.65 -13.75
N LEU A 67 0.82 -14.79 -13.47
CA LEU A 67 2.11 -14.83 -12.78
C LEU A 67 3.25 -14.60 -13.79
N PRO A 68 4.45 -14.22 -13.33
CA PRO A 68 5.62 -14.12 -14.20
C PRO A 68 5.90 -15.43 -14.94
N ASP A 69 6.25 -15.34 -16.22
CA ASP A 69 6.48 -16.47 -17.09
C ASP A 69 7.44 -17.51 -16.48
N GLY A 70 7.01 -18.77 -16.48
CA GLY A 70 7.81 -19.89 -15.99
C GLY A 70 7.95 -19.98 -14.47
N HIS A 71 7.12 -19.25 -13.71
CA HIS A 71 7.12 -19.28 -12.25
C HIS A 71 5.75 -19.67 -11.70
N GLU A 72 5.77 -20.48 -10.64
CA GLU A 72 4.61 -20.77 -9.81
C GLU A 72 4.63 -19.92 -8.54
N LEU A 73 3.55 -19.93 -7.78
CA LEU A 73 3.43 -19.13 -6.54
C LEU A 73 4.56 -19.37 -5.54
N GLU A 74 4.96 -20.62 -5.40
CA GLU A 74 6.00 -21.07 -4.46
C GLU A 74 7.41 -20.60 -4.85
N ASP A 75 7.59 -20.22 -6.12
CA ASP A 75 8.86 -19.70 -6.64
C ASP A 75 9.02 -18.19 -6.40
N LEU A 76 7.94 -17.52 -6.01
CA LEU A 76 7.93 -16.08 -5.87
C LEU A 76 8.30 -15.64 -4.46
N HIS A 77 9.25 -14.74 -4.38
CA HIS A 77 9.75 -14.21 -3.11
C HIS A 77 9.79 -12.68 -3.14
N TRP A 78 9.76 -12.08 -1.97
CA TRP A 78 9.74 -10.63 -1.84
C TRP A 78 11.05 -10.09 -1.28
N GLY A 79 11.43 -8.90 -1.74
CA GLY A 79 12.48 -8.08 -1.16
C GLY A 79 11.97 -6.66 -0.95
N VAL A 80 12.04 -6.16 0.28
CA VAL A 80 11.52 -4.83 0.65
C VAL A 80 12.64 -3.94 1.14
N LYS A 81 12.69 -2.71 0.61
CA LYS A 81 13.53 -1.62 1.11
C LYS A 81 12.65 -0.40 1.35
N SER A 82 12.55 0.05 2.59
CA SER A 82 11.66 1.15 2.98
C SER A 82 12.41 2.24 3.72
N ALA A 83 12.10 3.50 3.41
CA ALA A 83 12.44 4.67 4.20
C ALA A 83 11.31 5.05 5.16
N ILE A 84 10.16 4.38 5.08
CA ILE A 84 9.00 4.65 5.92
C ILE A 84 9.25 4.04 7.29
N PRO A 85 9.23 4.82 8.39
CA PRO A 85 9.32 4.31 9.75
C PRO A 85 8.16 3.37 10.06
N LYS A 86 8.47 2.18 10.60
CA LYS A 86 7.46 1.17 10.94
C LYS A 86 6.67 1.55 12.17
N LYS A 87 5.38 1.17 12.19
CA LYS A 87 4.49 1.34 13.35
C LYS A 87 4.37 2.79 13.83
N GLN A 88 4.51 3.75 12.91
CA GLN A 88 4.42 5.20 13.19
C GLN A 88 3.19 5.85 12.52
N GLY A 89 2.23 5.06 12.05
CA GLY A 89 1.02 5.57 11.40
C GLY A 89 1.25 6.15 9.98
N LEU A 90 2.43 5.87 9.38
CA LEU A 90 2.83 6.42 8.08
C LEU A 90 2.49 5.49 6.90
N LYS A 91 1.47 4.65 7.08
CA LYS A 91 0.83 3.84 6.06
C LYS A 91 1.77 2.85 5.35
N SER A 92 2.73 2.30 6.09
CA SER A 92 3.71 1.36 5.51
C SER A 92 3.07 0.12 4.88
N SER A 93 1.96 -0.41 5.42
CA SER A 93 1.22 -1.55 4.85
C SER A 93 0.60 -1.20 3.48
N ALA A 94 -0.13 -0.08 3.39
CA ALA A 94 -0.70 0.37 2.12
C ALA A 94 0.39 0.64 1.08
N ALA A 95 1.47 1.31 1.47
CA ALA A 95 2.62 1.56 0.61
C ALA A 95 3.29 0.26 0.13
N THR A 96 3.39 -0.77 1.01
CA THR A 96 3.91 -2.09 0.65
C THR A 96 3.00 -2.75 -0.39
N CYS A 97 1.68 -2.72 -0.21
CA CYS A 97 0.72 -3.27 -1.18
C CYS A 97 0.87 -2.61 -2.55
N ILE A 98 0.86 -1.30 -2.62
CA ILE A 98 0.98 -0.57 -3.90
C ILE A 98 2.33 -0.85 -4.57
N ALA A 99 3.43 -0.82 -3.82
CA ALA A 99 4.75 -1.13 -4.39
C ALA A 99 4.85 -2.59 -4.86
N ALA A 100 4.24 -3.54 -4.15
CA ALA A 100 4.24 -4.95 -4.54
C ALA A 100 3.38 -5.21 -5.79
N LEU A 101 2.20 -4.58 -5.90
CA LEU A 101 1.37 -4.65 -7.12
C LEU A 101 2.10 -4.09 -8.33
N ARG A 102 2.80 -2.97 -8.18
CA ARG A 102 3.65 -2.42 -9.24
C ARG A 102 4.82 -3.33 -9.60
N ALA A 103 5.38 -4.06 -8.62
CA ALA A 103 6.42 -5.05 -8.89
C ALA A 103 5.88 -6.28 -9.65
N LEU A 104 4.65 -6.72 -9.36
CA LEU A 104 3.96 -7.76 -10.14
C LEU A 104 3.68 -7.29 -11.56
N GLY A 105 3.17 -6.06 -11.72
CA GLY A 105 2.95 -5.47 -13.03
C GLY A 105 4.22 -5.39 -13.89
N ASP A 106 5.33 -4.94 -13.28
CA ASP A 106 6.64 -4.89 -13.94
C ASP A 106 7.16 -6.29 -14.33
N ALA A 107 6.90 -7.30 -13.49
CA ALA A 107 7.31 -8.69 -13.74
C ALA A 107 6.49 -9.39 -14.83
N THR A 108 5.28 -8.93 -15.10
CA THR A 108 4.31 -9.60 -16.02
C THR A 108 3.96 -8.75 -17.23
N ASP A 109 4.54 -7.55 -17.36
CA ASP A 109 4.19 -6.55 -18.36
C ASP A 109 2.68 -6.19 -18.36
N VAL A 110 2.06 -6.27 -17.17
CA VAL A 110 0.66 -5.92 -16.96
C VAL A 110 0.60 -4.58 -16.24
N HIS A 111 -0.22 -3.67 -16.74
CA HIS A 111 -0.35 -2.31 -16.21
C HIS A 111 -1.79 -2.05 -15.73
N PRO A 112 -2.17 -2.53 -14.52
CA PRO A 112 -3.48 -2.25 -13.96
C PRO A 112 -3.68 -0.74 -13.78
N SER A 113 -4.91 -0.29 -13.96
CA SER A 113 -5.29 1.09 -13.65
C SER A 113 -5.10 1.40 -12.17
N ASN A 114 -5.00 2.68 -11.82
CA ASN A 114 -4.86 3.10 -10.43
C ASN A 114 -6.03 2.62 -9.55
N HIS A 115 -7.25 2.57 -10.12
CA HIS A 115 -8.43 2.03 -9.42
C HIS A 115 -8.28 0.54 -9.12
N GLU A 116 -7.78 -0.26 -10.07
CA GLU A 116 -7.51 -1.68 -9.86
C GLU A 116 -6.42 -1.91 -8.82
N LEU A 117 -5.34 -1.12 -8.86
CA LEU A 117 -4.28 -1.19 -7.85
C LEU A 117 -4.82 -0.90 -6.44
N VAL A 118 -5.66 0.14 -6.29
CA VAL A 118 -6.29 0.48 -5.00
C VAL A 118 -7.25 -0.61 -4.57
N ALA A 119 -8.06 -1.18 -5.50
CA ALA A 119 -8.99 -2.27 -5.20
C ALA A 119 -8.28 -3.51 -4.66
N MET A 120 -7.24 -3.97 -5.36
CA MET A 120 -6.44 -5.12 -4.94
C MET A 120 -5.71 -4.87 -3.61
N ALA A 121 -5.17 -3.67 -3.41
CA ALA A 121 -4.52 -3.30 -2.15
C ALA A 121 -5.50 -3.30 -0.97
N ALA A 122 -6.70 -2.76 -1.16
CA ALA A 122 -7.74 -2.74 -0.13
C ALA A 122 -8.21 -4.16 0.21
N GLU A 123 -8.46 -5.00 -0.80
CA GLU A 123 -8.85 -6.40 -0.61
C GLU A 123 -7.78 -7.18 0.17
N ALA A 124 -6.51 -7.03 -0.19
CA ALA A 124 -5.41 -7.71 0.50
C ALA A 124 -5.27 -7.27 1.96
N GLN A 125 -5.42 -5.98 2.26
CA GLN A 125 -5.37 -5.46 3.62
C GLN A 125 -6.55 -5.94 4.48
N MET A 126 -7.74 -6.05 3.91
CA MET A 126 -8.89 -6.64 4.61
C MET A 126 -8.70 -8.14 4.83
N ALA A 127 -8.27 -8.88 3.81
CA ALA A 127 -8.10 -10.33 3.88
C ALA A 127 -6.99 -10.74 4.89
N SER A 128 -5.96 -9.92 5.06
CA SER A 128 -4.88 -10.15 6.05
C SER A 128 -5.22 -9.62 7.44
N GLY A 129 -6.33 -8.91 7.62
CA GLY A 129 -6.73 -8.32 8.90
C GLY A 129 -5.95 -7.05 9.29
N VAL A 130 -5.12 -6.52 8.39
CA VAL A 130 -4.35 -5.28 8.62
C VAL A 130 -5.26 -4.06 8.68
N SER A 131 -6.37 -4.08 7.95
CA SER A 131 -7.35 -3.00 7.92
C SER A 131 -8.78 -3.54 7.89
N LEU A 132 -9.68 -2.90 8.65
CA LEU A 132 -11.11 -3.20 8.62
C LEU A 132 -11.82 -2.58 7.40
N THR A 133 -11.32 -1.46 6.90
CA THR A 133 -11.93 -0.68 5.81
C THR A 133 -11.17 -0.78 4.49
N GLY A 134 -10.07 -1.57 4.46
CA GLY A 134 -9.19 -1.68 3.30
C GLY A 134 -8.24 -0.49 3.12
N SER A 135 -8.33 0.55 3.96
CA SER A 135 -7.45 1.74 3.89
C SER A 135 -7.38 2.35 2.48
N ILE A 136 -8.53 2.52 1.83
CA ILE A 136 -8.64 2.97 0.44
C ILE A 136 -8.02 4.36 0.24
N ASP A 137 -8.28 5.29 1.17
CA ASP A 137 -7.71 6.63 1.19
C ASP A 137 -6.18 6.62 1.34
N ASP A 138 -5.67 5.72 2.17
CA ASP A 138 -4.23 5.51 2.34
C ASP A 138 -3.58 4.94 1.07
N ALA A 139 -4.25 3.96 0.43
CA ALA A 139 -3.76 3.35 -0.80
C ALA A 139 -3.65 4.40 -1.93
N TRP A 140 -4.64 5.26 -2.08
CA TRP A 140 -4.59 6.38 -3.02
C TRP A 140 -3.42 7.32 -2.75
N ALA A 141 -3.21 7.72 -1.49
CA ALA A 141 -2.10 8.60 -1.13
C ALA A 141 -0.73 7.93 -1.32
N CYS A 142 -0.62 6.61 -1.12
CA CYS A 142 0.62 5.87 -1.40
C CYS A 142 0.90 5.72 -2.90
N LEU A 143 -0.13 5.80 -3.73
CA LEU A 143 -0.07 5.60 -5.18
C LEU A 143 0.29 6.87 -5.94
N GLU A 144 -0.28 8.01 -5.56
CA GLU A 144 -0.20 9.28 -6.25
C GLU A 144 0.20 10.42 -5.30
N PRO A 145 0.92 11.45 -5.80
CA PRO A 145 1.28 12.61 -4.99
C PRO A 145 0.06 13.45 -4.60
N GLY A 146 0.22 14.33 -3.60
CA GLY A 146 -0.81 15.22 -3.12
C GLY A 146 -1.67 14.58 -2.04
N TRP A 147 -2.92 15.00 -1.93
CA TRP A 147 -3.90 14.43 -1.00
C TRP A 147 -5.25 14.21 -1.67
N LYS A 148 -5.99 13.23 -1.17
CA LYS A 148 -7.33 12.90 -1.67
C LYS A 148 -8.31 12.78 -0.52
N LEU A 149 -9.55 13.25 -0.75
CA LEU A 149 -10.72 12.93 0.08
C LEU A 149 -11.50 11.83 -0.62
N VAL A 150 -11.75 10.75 0.10
CA VAL A 150 -12.35 9.53 -0.45
C VAL A 150 -13.57 9.12 0.38
N ASP A 151 -14.67 8.83 -0.29
CA ASP A 151 -15.78 8.05 0.26
C ASP A 151 -15.42 6.57 0.13
N VAL A 152 -15.08 5.92 1.25
CA VAL A 152 -14.67 4.52 1.25
C VAL A 152 -15.85 3.54 1.16
N GLN A 153 -17.09 4.04 1.19
CA GLN A 153 -18.31 3.25 1.02
C GLN A 153 -18.78 3.22 -0.44
N ALA A 154 -18.32 4.18 -1.25
CA ALA A 154 -18.61 4.23 -2.67
C ALA A 154 -17.75 3.22 -3.46
N PRO A 155 -18.17 2.84 -4.68
CA PRO A 155 -17.30 2.12 -5.59
C PRO A 155 -15.97 2.86 -5.79
N ILE A 156 -14.85 2.15 -5.83
CA ILE A 156 -13.51 2.78 -5.87
C ILE A 156 -13.36 3.75 -7.04
N ALA A 157 -13.99 3.47 -8.19
CA ALA A 157 -13.97 4.33 -9.36
C ALA A 157 -14.70 5.68 -9.16
N GLU A 158 -15.60 5.76 -8.18
CA GLU A 158 -16.46 6.93 -7.91
C GLU A 158 -16.16 7.57 -6.54
N GLY A 159 -15.37 6.89 -5.70
CA GLY A 159 -15.14 7.27 -4.30
C GLY A 159 -14.25 8.49 -4.10
N VAL A 160 -13.44 8.89 -5.08
CA VAL A 160 -12.58 10.07 -4.95
C VAL A 160 -13.41 11.33 -5.11
N LEU A 161 -13.68 12.02 -3.99
CA LEU A 161 -14.51 13.24 -3.95
C LEU A 161 -13.70 14.51 -4.21
N MET A 162 -12.45 14.53 -3.77
CA MET A 162 -11.51 15.65 -3.98
C MET A 162 -10.12 15.06 -4.25
N ASP A 163 -9.46 15.61 -5.24
CA ASP A 163 -8.10 15.30 -5.60
C ASP A 163 -7.29 16.59 -5.71
N GLN A 164 -6.31 16.75 -4.86
CA GLN A 164 -5.38 17.85 -4.88
C GLN A 164 -3.99 17.33 -5.25
N ALA A 165 -3.83 17.00 -6.50
CA ALA A 165 -2.53 16.72 -7.09
C ALA A 165 -1.73 18.02 -7.23
N GLY A 166 -0.42 17.96 -7.09
CA GLY A 166 0.46 19.08 -7.39
C GLY A 166 0.62 20.12 -6.27
N LEU A 167 0.49 19.70 -5.02
CA LEU A 167 1.08 20.46 -3.92
C LEU A 167 2.56 20.64 -4.23
N ASN A 168 3.04 21.87 -4.28
CA ASN A 168 4.47 22.11 -4.38
C ASN A 168 5.15 21.55 -3.12
N PRO A 169 5.98 20.50 -3.20
CA PRO A 169 6.56 19.86 -2.02
C PRO A 169 7.45 20.80 -1.21
N GLU A 170 7.92 21.89 -1.83
CA GLU A 170 8.75 22.90 -1.14
C GLU A 170 7.92 23.78 -0.20
N ASP A 171 6.59 23.84 -0.37
CA ASP A 171 5.71 24.67 0.48
C ASP A 171 5.26 23.94 1.75
N TRP A 172 5.61 22.65 1.91
CA TRP A 172 5.08 21.84 3.01
C TRP A 172 6.18 21.07 3.73
N VAL A 173 6.16 21.16 5.05
CA VAL A 173 7.01 20.35 5.95
C VAL A 173 6.09 19.58 6.88
N VAL A 174 6.21 18.24 6.86
CA VAL A 174 5.53 17.38 7.82
C VAL A 174 6.49 17.04 8.96
N LEU A 175 6.17 17.52 10.16
CA LEU A 175 6.91 17.18 11.36
C LEU A 175 6.38 15.85 11.91
N LEU A 176 7.22 14.82 11.87
CA LEU A 176 6.92 13.53 12.49
C LEU A 176 7.40 13.54 13.94
N VAL A 177 6.46 13.48 14.88
CA VAL A 177 6.75 13.33 16.31
C VAL A 177 6.47 11.88 16.70
N PRO A 178 7.51 11.03 16.86
CA PRO A 178 7.31 9.67 17.31
C PRO A 178 6.75 9.67 18.73
N VAL A 179 5.63 9.01 18.94
CA VAL A 179 5.05 8.76 20.27
C VAL A 179 5.05 7.27 20.56
N SER A 180 5.36 6.86 21.77
CA SER A 180 5.23 5.45 22.15
C SER A 180 3.75 5.08 22.29
N TYR A 181 3.34 4.00 21.64
CA TYR A 181 1.94 3.52 21.56
C TYR A 181 1.38 2.97 22.90
N THR A 182 1.87 3.37 24.04
CA THR A 182 1.42 2.84 25.34
C THR A 182 -0.04 3.18 25.69
N HIS A 183 -0.69 4.10 24.99
CA HIS A 183 -2.04 4.57 25.34
C HIS A 183 -3.17 4.20 24.37
N LEU A 184 -2.88 3.67 23.16
CA LEU A 184 -3.95 3.33 22.20
C LEU A 184 -4.64 1.99 22.46
N ARG A 185 -4.03 1.08 23.25
CA ARG A 185 -4.66 -0.20 23.62
C ARG A 185 -5.83 -0.09 24.60
N ALA A 186 -6.05 1.06 25.22
CA ALA A 186 -7.10 1.25 26.22
C ALA A 186 -8.49 1.61 25.61
N HIS A 187 -8.56 1.81 24.29
CA HIS A 187 -9.81 2.22 23.62
C HIS A 187 -10.32 1.20 22.60
N GLU A 188 -9.72 0.01 22.51
CA GLU A 188 -10.14 -1.08 21.62
C GLU A 188 -10.96 -2.18 22.34
N THR A 189 -11.57 -1.88 23.49
CA THR A 189 -12.51 -2.78 24.17
C THR A 189 -13.93 -2.23 24.12
#